data_fa04e1e4aaea56fba40f0a8563c84cca
#
_entry.id   fa04e1e4aaea56fba40f0a8563c84cca
#
_cell.length_a   1.000
_cell.length_b   1.000
_cell.length_c   1.000
_cell.angle_alpha   90.00
_cell.angle_beta   90.00
_cell.angle_gamma   90.00
#
_symmetry.space_group_name_H-M   'P 1'
#
loop_
_entity.id
_entity.type
_entity.pdbx_description
1 polymer ?
#
loop_
_entity_poly.entity_id
_entity_poly.type
_entity_poly.pdbx_seq_one_letter_code
_entity_poly.pdbx_strand_id
1 'polypeptide(L)'
;MLRSDQTFVGGLSHRKRNGIFVMRIHGAKHHNPSFRAEKTYFLFDNRIICLGTGIVNDDTEHATHTNLFQKHLGEQEAPQGIVVDGQAAHQVPMKRTLDPERAHALLDTQGTGYIIPTGQLVNVARKNQKFREQHDKKELEGLFATAWIDHGKAPSAATYEYAVLVNTSPTRLAALAEAMESSDTAFYQVLQRDSVAHIVWDEDSRSLGCVFLEPVPIPPRKTEITGRVRRWWPPKATDSPLVSPLTQPIIAVERPCLAMIQQGPGHSAILSIADPDLNMIDGLSQPRELTVTLAGEWTSASPNPSTRVRVDDNAPVTHITVVCHQGRTVEMTLRKAR
;
A
#
# COMPACT_ATOMS: atom_id res chain seq x y z
N MET A 1 24.98 -7.32 -13.58
CA MET A 1 23.66 -6.84 -13.11
C MET A 1 23.21 -7.78 -12.00
N LEU A 2 22.97 -7.25 -10.81
CA LEU A 2 22.44 -8.05 -9.71
C LEU A 2 20.95 -8.28 -9.99
N ARG A 3 20.50 -9.55 -10.01
CA ARG A 3 19.10 -9.92 -10.20
C ARG A 3 18.54 -10.48 -8.90
N SER A 4 17.33 -10.09 -8.54
CA SER A 4 16.57 -10.74 -7.47
C SER A 4 16.14 -12.14 -7.92
N ASP A 5 16.05 -13.07 -6.98
CA ASP A 5 15.45 -14.39 -7.16
C ASP A 5 13.92 -14.36 -6.97
N GLN A 6 13.36 -13.18 -6.65
CA GLN A 6 11.93 -13.01 -6.41
C GLN A 6 11.19 -12.64 -7.69
N THR A 7 10.09 -13.34 -7.94
CA THR A 7 9.19 -13.12 -9.07
C THR A 7 7.94 -12.34 -8.67
N PHE A 8 7.64 -12.20 -7.35
CA PHE A 8 6.48 -11.50 -6.85
C PHE A 8 6.70 -9.99 -6.90
N VAL A 9 6.57 -9.43 -8.10
CA VAL A 9 6.66 -7.99 -8.37
C VAL A 9 5.72 -7.64 -9.51
N GLY A 10 4.79 -6.73 -9.27
CA GLY A 10 3.82 -6.34 -10.30
C GLY A 10 2.83 -5.31 -9.82
N GLY A 11 1.92 -4.94 -10.69
CA GLY A 11 0.90 -3.95 -10.43
C GLY A 11 -0.47 -4.33 -10.93
N LEU A 12 -1.47 -3.62 -10.42
CA LEU A 12 -2.85 -3.70 -10.82
C LEU A 12 -3.32 -2.28 -11.18
N SER A 13 -4.00 -2.13 -12.31
CA SER A 13 -4.68 -0.89 -12.67
C SER A 13 -6.18 -1.05 -12.47
N HIS A 14 -6.80 -0.12 -11.75
CA HIS A 14 -8.24 -0.11 -11.50
C HIS A 14 -8.86 1.14 -12.12
N ARG A 15 -9.75 0.93 -13.10
CA ARG A 15 -10.46 2.00 -13.84
C ARG A 15 -9.52 3.06 -14.43
N LYS A 16 -8.26 2.73 -14.71
CA LYS A 16 -7.22 3.66 -15.20
C LYS A 16 -7.01 4.89 -14.28
N ARG A 17 -7.40 4.81 -13.02
CA ARG A 17 -7.32 5.90 -12.05
C ARG A 17 -6.64 5.49 -10.75
N ASN A 18 -7.04 4.36 -10.20
CA ASN A 18 -6.47 3.79 -9.00
C ASN A 18 -5.58 2.59 -9.34
N GLY A 19 -4.81 2.11 -8.39
CA GLY A 19 -3.95 0.96 -8.64
C GLY A 19 -3.27 0.44 -7.39
N ILE A 20 -2.57 -0.65 -7.58
CA ILE A 20 -1.71 -1.27 -6.56
C ILE A 20 -0.38 -1.59 -7.23
N PHE A 21 0.71 -1.42 -6.50
CA PHE A 21 2.01 -1.99 -6.85
C PHE A 21 2.57 -2.72 -5.65
N VAL A 22 3.13 -3.90 -5.87
CA VAL A 22 3.75 -4.73 -4.83
C VAL A 22 5.11 -5.20 -5.28
N MET A 23 6.03 -5.35 -4.33
CA MET A 23 7.29 -6.05 -4.54
C MET A 23 7.72 -6.81 -3.29
N ARG A 24 8.19 -8.03 -3.48
CA ARG A 24 8.95 -8.80 -2.51
C ARG A 24 10.43 -8.57 -2.80
N ILE A 25 11.18 -8.09 -1.80
CA ILE A 25 12.57 -7.70 -1.97
C ILE A 25 13.46 -8.66 -1.19
N HIS A 26 14.48 -9.20 -1.87
CA HIS A 26 15.59 -9.89 -1.25
C HIS A 26 16.88 -9.14 -1.51
N GLY A 27 17.73 -9.09 -0.50
CA GLY A 27 19.05 -8.48 -0.61
C GLY A 27 19.95 -9.22 -1.59
N ALA A 28 20.90 -8.48 -2.17
CA ALA A 28 21.86 -9.07 -3.07
C ALA A 28 22.83 -9.99 -2.33
N LYS A 29 23.10 -11.20 -2.86
CA LYS A 29 23.92 -12.25 -2.25
C LYS A 29 25.31 -11.78 -1.78
N HIS A 30 25.87 -10.76 -2.42
CA HIS A 30 27.22 -10.27 -2.16
C HIS A 30 27.27 -9.00 -1.27
N HIS A 31 26.10 -8.41 -0.95
CA HIS A 31 26.06 -7.17 -0.17
C HIS A 31 25.28 -7.32 1.14
N ASN A 32 24.03 -7.73 1.05
CA ASN A 32 23.17 -7.92 2.22
C ASN A 32 22.22 -9.12 1.97
N PRO A 33 22.75 -10.36 2.06
CA PRO A 33 22.00 -11.56 1.72
C PRO A 33 20.84 -11.85 2.67
N SER A 34 20.89 -11.34 3.89
CA SER A 34 19.82 -11.52 4.88
C SER A 34 18.65 -10.56 4.71
N PHE A 35 18.84 -9.46 3.97
CA PHE A 35 17.77 -8.45 3.81
C PHE A 35 16.54 -9.00 3.11
N ARG A 36 15.39 -8.80 3.75
CA ARG A 36 14.06 -9.12 3.22
C ARG A 36 13.12 -7.97 3.51
N ALA A 37 12.18 -7.72 2.63
CA ALA A 37 11.08 -6.80 2.85
C ALA A 37 9.95 -7.07 1.84
N GLU A 38 8.71 -6.86 2.26
CA GLU A 38 7.54 -6.80 1.40
C GLU A 38 7.03 -5.36 1.38
N LYS A 39 6.88 -4.80 0.18
CA LYS A 39 6.47 -3.40 -0.01
C LYS A 39 5.24 -3.34 -0.88
N THR A 40 4.25 -2.58 -0.44
CA THR A 40 3.01 -2.37 -1.17
C THR A 40 2.69 -0.88 -1.25
N TYR A 41 2.20 -0.47 -2.41
CA TYR A 41 1.78 0.89 -2.70
C TYR A 41 0.36 0.85 -3.24
N PHE A 42 -0.57 1.46 -2.52
CA PHE A 42 -1.95 1.64 -2.94
C PHE A 42 -2.12 3.06 -3.47
N LEU A 43 -2.47 3.19 -4.73
CA LEU A 43 -2.65 4.45 -5.41
C LEU A 43 -4.16 4.77 -5.48
N PHE A 44 -4.58 5.80 -4.76
CA PHE A 44 -5.96 6.27 -4.74
C PHE A 44 -5.98 7.76 -5.13
N ASP A 45 -6.47 8.06 -6.32
CA ASP A 45 -6.52 9.42 -6.86
C ASP A 45 -5.15 10.15 -6.81
N ASN A 46 -4.98 11.12 -5.91
CA ASN A 46 -3.75 11.91 -5.76
C ASN A 46 -2.90 11.52 -4.55
N ARG A 47 -3.14 10.34 -3.97
CA ARG A 47 -2.40 9.84 -2.80
C ARG A 47 -1.92 8.41 -2.99
N ILE A 48 -0.86 8.09 -2.29
CA ILE A 48 -0.25 6.76 -2.29
C ILE A 48 -0.12 6.32 -0.84
N ILE A 49 -0.77 5.22 -0.47
CA ILE A 49 -0.58 4.61 0.84
C ILE A 49 0.51 3.57 0.71
N CYS A 50 1.56 3.71 1.51
CA CYS A 50 2.76 2.89 1.46
C CYS A 50 2.83 2.01 2.70
N LEU A 51 2.82 0.70 2.50
CA LEU A 51 2.96 -0.28 3.57
C LEU A 51 4.19 -1.14 3.36
N GLY A 52 4.83 -1.54 4.47
CA GLY A 52 5.90 -2.51 4.46
C GLY A 52 5.82 -3.46 5.64
N THR A 53 6.15 -4.72 5.39
CA THR A 53 6.25 -5.78 6.40
C THR A 53 7.47 -6.66 6.17
N GLY A 54 7.77 -7.53 7.14
CA GLY A 54 8.84 -8.50 7.01
C GLY A 54 10.21 -7.87 6.77
N ILE A 55 10.45 -6.65 7.28
CA ILE A 55 11.75 -6.00 7.15
C ILE A 55 12.72 -6.67 8.11
N VAL A 56 13.67 -7.39 7.53
CA VAL A 56 14.65 -8.21 8.24
C VAL A 56 16.03 -7.99 7.63
N ASN A 57 17.04 -7.89 8.44
CA ASN A 57 18.44 -8.16 8.09
C ASN A 57 19.25 -8.48 9.35
N ASP A 58 20.48 -8.94 9.17
CA ASP A 58 21.40 -9.27 10.27
C ASP A 58 22.53 -8.24 10.47
N ASP A 59 22.45 -7.07 9.83
CA ASP A 59 23.44 -6.01 9.98
C ASP A 59 23.33 -5.35 11.35
N THR A 60 24.31 -5.63 12.22
CA THR A 60 24.42 -5.06 13.57
C THR A 60 25.19 -3.75 13.62
N GLU A 61 25.80 -3.33 12.51
CA GLU A 61 26.61 -2.11 12.44
C GLU A 61 25.81 -0.92 11.92
N HIS A 62 24.93 -1.15 10.92
CA HIS A 62 24.16 -0.10 10.26
C HIS A 62 22.67 -0.25 10.51
N ALA A 63 21.99 0.88 10.70
CA ALA A 63 20.55 0.90 10.84
C ALA A 63 19.85 0.70 9.48
N THR A 64 18.74 0.01 9.48
CA THR A 64 17.87 -0.17 8.33
C THR A 64 16.84 0.96 8.28
N HIS A 65 16.68 1.59 7.12
CA HIS A 65 15.81 2.74 6.95
C HIS A 65 14.79 2.52 5.83
N THR A 66 13.58 3.04 6.03
CA THR A 66 12.64 3.33 4.94
C THR A 66 12.71 4.81 4.61
N ASN A 67 13.28 5.13 3.46
CA ASN A 67 13.40 6.51 3.01
C ASN A 67 12.04 7.06 2.57
N LEU A 68 11.61 8.18 3.15
CA LEU A 68 10.43 8.92 2.72
C LEU A 68 10.80 9.81 1.54
N PHE A 69 11.82 10.62 1.71
CA PHE A 69 12.41 11.42 0.63
C PHE A 69 13.89 11.74 0.89
N GLN A 70 14.59 11.99 -0.20
CA GLN A 70 15.93 12.59 -0.22
C GLN A 70 15.96 13.58 -1.39
N LYS A 71 15.87 14.87 -1.08
CA LYS A 71 15.79 15.96 -2.04
C LYS A 71 17.08 16.74 -2.04
N HIS A 72 17.72 16.87 -3.20
CA HIS A 72 18.76 17.88 -3.42
C HIS A 72 18.08 19.24 -3.45
N LEU A 73 18.58 20.18 -2.68
CA LEU A 73 18.05 21.54 -2.60
C LEU A 73 18.96 22.46 -3.42
N GLY A 74 18.47 22.87 -4.58
CA GLY A 74 19.11 23.89 -5.40
C GLY A 74 19.09 25.28 -4.74
N GLU A 75 19.72 26.26 -5.37
CA GLU A 75 19.81 27.64 -4.83
C GLU A 75 18.44 28.27 -4.55
N GLN A 76 17.44 27.94 -5.36
CA GLN A 76 16.08 28.46 -5.20
C GLN A 76 15.28 27.75 -4.11
N GLU A 77 15.57 26.48 -3.83
CA GLU A 77 14.84 25.65 -2.87
C GLU A 77 15.46 25.69 -1.46
N ALA A 78 16.76 25.97 -1.38
CA ALA A 78 17.48 26.03 -0.11
C ALA A 78 16.89 27.03 0.89
N PRO A 79 16.39 28.23 0.49
CA PRO A 79 15.77 29.17 1.41
C PRO A 79 14.38 28.73 1.89
N GLN A 80 13.63 27.94 1.09
CA GLN A 80 12.23 27.61 1.38
C GLN A 80 12.09 26.66 2.58
N GLY A 81 13.10 25.81 2.82
CA GLY A 81 13.02 24.82 3.87
C GLY A 81 12.02 23.70 3.57
N ILE A 82 11.94 22.75 4.47
CA ILE A 82 10.87 21.76 4.54
C ILE A 82 9.92 22.13 5.67
N VAL A 83 8.66 21.68 5.60
CA VAL A 83 7.72 21.88 6.71
C VAL A 83 7.61 20.59 7.49
N VAL A 84 7.72 20.67 8.81
CA VAL A 84 7.57 19.58 9.78
C VAL A 84 6.47 19.99 10.76
N ASP A 85 5.36 19.28 10.76
CA ASP A 85 4.19 19.55 11.62
C ASP A 85 3.75 21.05 11.58
N GLY A 86 3.62 21.58 10.37
CA GLY A 86 3.23 22.96 10.12
C GLY A 86 4.33 24.00 10.34
N GLN A 87 5.50 23.63 10.84
CA GLN A 87 6.62 24.54 11.09
C GLN A 87 7.70 24.41 10.03
N ALA A 88 8.09 25.53 9.43
CA ALA A 88 9.17 25.56 8.46
C ALA A 88 10.53 25.33 9.14
N ALA A 89 11.33 24.44 8.56
CA ALA A 89 12.67 24.10 9.04
C ALA A 89 13.72 24.59 8.04
N HIS A 90 14.36 25.73 8.33
CA HIS A 90 15.34 26.40 7.46
C HIS A 90 16.79 26.13 7.86
N GLN A 91 17.05 25.73 9.10
CA GLN A 91 18.41 25.60 9.64
C GLN A 91 19.24 24.55 8.86
N VAL A 92 20.53 24.83 8.73
CA VAL A 92 21.55 23.94 8.17
C VAL A 92 22.83 24.06 9.02
N PRO A 93 23.40 22.97 9.57
CA PRO A 93 22.79 21.63 9.61
C PRO A 93 21.60 21.54 10.57
N MET A 94 20.66 20.70 10.24
CA MET A 94 19.54 20.34 11.12
C MET A 94 19.35 18.81 11.12
N LYS A 95 19.12 18.24 12.29
CA LYS A 95 18.65 16.87 12.46
C LYS A 95 17.64 16.85 13.59
N ARG A 96 16.49 16.23 13.35
CA ARG A 96 15.44 16.02 14.36
C ARG A 96 14.97 14.58 14.31
N THR A 97 14.76 14.00 15.47
CA THR A 97 13.99 12.77 15.65
C THR A 97 12.60 13.19 16.12
N LEU A 98 11.56 12.71 15.46
CA LEU A 98 10.18 13.07 15.77
C LEU A 98 9.62 12.09 16.81
N ASP A 99 8.67 12.56 17.61
CA ASP A 99 8.06 11.80 18.69
C ASP A 99 7.17 10.66 18.10
N PRO A 100 7.48 9.37 18.34
CA PRO A 100 6.70 8.28 17.79
C PRO A 100 5.27 8.15 18.36
N GLU A 101 4.97 8.81 19.48
CA GLU A 101 3.66 8.72 20.14
C GLU A 101 2.56 9.52 19.42
N ARG A 102 2.92 10.29 18.42
CA ARG A 102 1.98 11.07 17.62
C ARG A 102 2.19 10.90 16.11
N ALA A 103 1.16 11.23 15.34
CA ALA A 103 1.27 11.30 13.87
C ALA A 103 2.07 12.55 13.46
N HIS A 104 2.76 12.44 12.32
CA HIS A 104 3.57 13.52 11.76
C HIS A 104 3.18 13.86 10.33
N ALA A 105 3.29 15.15 10.02
CA ALA A 105 3.06 15.71 8.69
C ALA A 105 4.31 16.40 8.18
N LEU A 106 4.85 15.93 7.06
CA LEU A 106 6.02 16.53 6.41
C LEU A 106 5.64 17.06 5.03
N LEU A 107 6.16 18.22 4.66
CA LEU A 107 6.02 18.75 3.30
C LEU A 107 7.41 19.06 2.74
N ASP A 108 7.72 18.51 1.58
CA ASP A 108 8.96 18.82 0.89
C ASP A 108 8.87 20.12 0.09
N THR A 109 9.98 20.56 -0.47
CA THR A 109 10.08 21.82 -1.23
C THR A 109 9.36 21.79 -2.59
N GLN A 110 8.90 20.63 -3.02
CA GLN A 110 8.17 20.43 -4.29
C GLN A 110 6.66 20.27 -4.10
N GLY A 111 6.16 20.46 -2.87
CA GLY A 111 4.74 20.34 -2.56
C GLY A 111 4.25 18.89 -2.41
N THR A 112 5.17 17.94 -2.18
CA THR A 112 4.80 16.57 -1.82
C THR A 112 4.67 16.47 -0.31
N GLY A 113 3.48 16.06 0.15
CA GLY A 113 3.19 15.84 1.56
C GLY A 113 3.37 14.38 1.96
N TYR A 114 3.76 14.16 3.21
CA TYR A 114 3.89 12.84 3.82
C TYR A 114 3.15 12.86 5.16
N ILE A 115 2.27 11.90 5.37
CA ILE A 115 1.62 11.68 6.67
C ILE A 115 2.11 10.34 7.20
N ILE A 116 2.66 10.36 8.40
CA ILE A 116 3.21 9.19 9.06
C ILE A 116 2.39 8.97 10.34
N PRO A 117 1.63 7.88 10.44
CA PRO A 117 0.90 7.53 11.65
C PRO A 117 1.82 7.28 12.85
N THR A 118 1.23 7.25 14.04
CA THR A 118 1.92 6.94 15.30
C THR A 118 2.66 5.61 15.28
N GLY A 119 3.60 5.41 16.20
CA GLY A 119 4.34 4.17 16.39
C GLY A 119 5.58 4.03 15.52
N GLN A 120 6.04 5.08 14.85
CA GLN A 120 7.18 5.01 13.94
C GLN A 120 8.24 6.04 14.28
N LEU A 121 9.49 5.59 14.36
CA LEU A 121 10.63 6.47 14.64
C LEU A 121 11.05 7.20 13.36
N VAL A 122 10.68 8.47 13.23
CA VAL A 122 10.97 9.29 12.07
C VAL A 122 12.12 10.24 12.33
N ASN A 123 13.07 10.26 11.42
CA ASN A 123 14.16 11.23 11.44
C ASN A 123 14.03 12.16 10.24
N VAL A 124 14.34 13.44 10.47
CA VAL A 124 14.38 14.49 9.44
C VAL A 124 15.71 15.22 9.53
N ALA A 125 16.34 15.48 8.40
CA ALA A 125 17.61 16.20 8.37
C ALA A 125 17.72 17.14 7.17
N ARG A 126 18.44 18.27 7.38
CA ARG A 126 18.95 19.15 6.33
C ARG A 126 20.44 19.33 6.54
N LYS A 127 21.24 18.88 5.60
CA LYS A 127 22.69 18.94 5.69
C LYS A 127 23.35 18.82 4.32
N ASN A 128 24.57 19.31 4.22
CA ASN A 128 25.42 18.96 3.09
C ASN A 128 25.76 17.48 3.12
N GLN A 129 25.65 16.84 1.96
CA GLN A 129 26.02 15.44 1.74
C GLN A 129 27.04 15.36 0.61
N LYS A 130 28.04 14.52 0.81
CA LYS A 130 29.00 14.17 -0.22
C LYS A 130 28.56 12.87 -0.90
N PHE A 131 28.67 12.82 -2.21
CA PHE A 131 28.35 11.65 -3.00
C PHE A 131 29.31 11.54 -4.18
N ARG A 132 29.44 10.32 -4.72
CA ARG A 132 30.26 10.09 -5.91
C ARG A 132 29.36 9.93 -7.12
N GLU A 133 29.69 10.66 -8.17
CA GLU A 133 29.07 10.45 -9.46
C GLU A 133 29.41 9.06 -10.01
N GLN A 134 28.40 8.42 -10.63
CA GLN A 134 28.51 7.02 -11.03
C GLN A 134 29.53 6.81 -12.16
N HIS A 135 29.62 7.75 -13.12
CA HIS A 135 30.49 7.61 -14.30
C HIS A 135 31.92 8.09 -14.02
N ASP A 136 32.09 9.31 -13.58
CA ASP A 136 33.40 9.92 -13.42
C ASP A 136 34.02 9.69 -12.04
N LYS A 137 33.28 9.06 -11.12
CA LYS A 137 33.68 8.86 -9.72
C LYS A 137 34.10 10.17 -9.01
N LYS A 138 33.72 11.31 -9.58
CA LYS A 138 33.96 12.62 -9.02
C LYS A 138 33.19 12.78 -7.72
N GLU A 139 33.85 13.26 -6.67
CA GLU A 139 33.17 13.64 -5.44
C GLU A 139 32.43 14.95 -5.66
N LEU A 140 31.14 14.93 -5.39
CA LEU A 140 30.22 16.07 -5.43
C LEU A 140 29.69 16.32 -4.03
N GLU A 141 29.28 17.56 -3.76
CA GLU A 141 28.66 17.97 -2.52
C GLU A 141 27.42 18.79 -2.83
N GLY A 142 26.38 18.63 -2.03
CA GLY A 142 25.16 19.40 -2.17
C GLY A 142 24.36 19.43 -0.89
N LEU A 143 23.50 20.42 -0.75
CA LEU A 143 22.55 20.50 0.36
C LEU A 143 21.36 19.59 0.08
N PHE A 144 21.04 18.73 1.05
CA PHE A 144 19.91 17.81 0.97
C PHE A 144 18.96 17.98 2.13
N ALA A 145 17.67 17.83 1.85
CA ALA A 145 16.64 17.53 2.83
C ALA A 145 16.29 16.04 2.73
N THR A 146 16.27 15.35 3.86
CA THR A 146 15.98 13.91 3.95
C THR A 146 15.02 13.63 5.08
N ALA A 147 14.15 12.65 4.88
CA ALA A 147 13.34 12.07 5.95
C ALA A 147 13.28 10.55 5.79
N TRP A 148 13.33 9.83 6.91
CA TRP A 148 13.28 8.37 6.89
C TRP A 148 12.64 7.82 8.16
N ILE A 149 12.03 6.65 8.05
CA ILE A 149 11.62 5.81 9.17
C ILE A 149 12.81 4.92 9.53
N ASP A 150 13.19 4.93 10.78
CA ASP A 150 14.34 4.18 11.32
C ASP A 150 13.84 2.88 11.93
N HIS A 151 14.32 1.75 11.40
CA HIS A 151 13.99 0.41 11.90
C HIS A 151 15.03 -0.15 12.85
N GLY A 152 16.07 0.64 13.17
CA GLY A 152 17.19 0.22 13.97
C GLY A 152 18.14 -0.74 13.24
N LYS A 153 19.06 -1.32 14.03
CA LYS A 153 20.03 -2.31 13.57
C LYS A 153 19.44 -3.72 13.67
N ALA A 154 19.77 -4.58 12.71
CA ALA A 154 19.33 -5.96 12.64
C ALA A 154 17.81 -6.14 12.93
N PRO A 155 16.91 -5.44 12.23
CA PRO A 155 15.48 -5.61 12.46
C PRO A 155 15.04 -7.03 12.11
N SER A 156 14.17 -7.61 12.93
CA SER A 156 13.71 -9.01 12.78
C SER A 156 12.33 -9.15 12.18
N ALA A 157 11.50 -8.11 12.24
CA ALA A 157 10.14 -8.08 11.65
C ALA A 157 9.60 -6.64 11.61
N ALA A 158 10.43 -5.67 11.24
CA ALA A 158 9.99 -4.29 11.22
C ALA A 158 8.93 -4.04 10.13
N THR A 159 8.11 -3.04 10.38
CA THR A 159 7.03 -2.63 9.49
C THR A 159 7.03 -1.12 9.31
N TYR A 160 6.35 -0.63 8.28
CA TYR A 160 6.07 0.79 8.16
C TYR A 160 4.71 1.07 7.51
N GLU A 161 4.24 2.28 7.74
CA GLU A 161 3.07 2.86 7.14
C GLU A 161 3.28 4.36 6.93
N TYR A 162 2.98 4.86 5.74
CA TYR A 162 2.89 6.29 5.49
C TYR A 162 2.04 6.57 4.26
N ALA A 163 1.47 7.78 4.18
CA ALA A 163 0.78 8.26 3.01
C ALA A 163 1.58 9.36 2.33
N VAL A 164 1.62 9.34 1.00
CA VAL A 164 2.17 10.40 0.15
C VAL A 164 1.02 11.15 -0.50
N LEU A 165 1.03 12.47 -0.43
CA LEU A 165 0.05 13.36 -1.05
C LEU A 165 0.74 14.21 -2.11
N VAL A 166 0.33 14.05 -3.35
CA VAL A 166 0.91 14.80 -4.47
C VAL A 166 0.25 16.16 -4.56
N ASN A 167 1.06 17.21 -4.72
CA ASN A 167 0.60 18.60 -4.90
C ASN A 167 -0.38 19.04 -3.80
N THR A 168 0.12 19.04 -2.56
CA THR A 168 -0.66 19.44 -1.37
C THR A 168 -0.16 20.74 -0.76
N SER A 169 -0.96 21.33 0.13
CA SER A 169 -0.60 22.54 0.90
C SER A 169 -0.37 22.20 2.37
N PRO A 170 0.38 23.04 3.12
CA PRO A 170 0.55 22.86 4.57
C PRO A 170 -0.77 22.74 5.32
N THR A 171 -1.75 23.58 4.98
CA THR A 171 -3.09 23.58 5.63
C THR A 171 -3.84 22.28 5.38
N ARG A 172 -3.86 21.79 4.12
CA ARG A 172 -4.51 20.52 3.79
C ARG A 172 -3.81 19.35 4.46
N LEU A 173 -2.49 19.36 4.48
CA LEU A 173 -1.70 18.30 5.09
C LEU A 173 -1.94 18.22 6.60
N ALA A 174 -2.00 19.36 7.30
CA ALA A 174 -2.30 19.41 8.72
C ALA A 174 -3.71 18.87 9.04
N ALA A 175 -4.72 19.28 8.26
CA ALA A 175 -6.09 18.77 8.43
C ALA A 175 -6.20 17.25 8.22
N LEU A 176 -5.46 16.71 7.24
CA LEU A 176 -5.44 15.26 6.99
C LEU A 176 -4.66 14.50 8.09
N ALA A 177 -3.58 15.07 8.63
CA ALA A 177 -2.87 14.48 9.74
C ALA A 177 -3.74 14.42 11.01
N GLU A 178 -4.47 15.48 11.31
CA GLU A 178 -5.46 15.51 12.39
C GLU A 178 -6.58 14.48 12.17
N ALA A 179 -7.09 14.36 10.94
CA ALA A 179 -8.10 13.36 10.61
C ALA A 179 -7.62 11.92 10.84
N MET A 180 -6.32 11.64 10.71
CA MET A 180 -5.73 10.32 10.96
C MET A 180 -5.65 9.95 12.45
N GLU A 181 -5.87 10.89 13.38
CA GLU A 181 -5.86 10.59 14.82
C GLU A 181 -7.09 9.78 15.26
N SER A 182 -8.15 9.76 14.45
CA SER A 182 -9.37 8.99 14.71
C SER A 182 -9.74 8.09 13.54
N SER A 183 -10.08 6.84 13.83
CA SER A 183 -10.55 5.89 12.82
C SER A 183 -11.82 6.33 12.09
N ASP A 184 -12.62 7.22 12.71
CA ASP A 184 -13.89 7.67 12.17
C ASP A 184 -13.73 8.81 11.15
N THR A 185 -12.60 9.52 11.21
CA THR A 185 -12.27 10.66 10.34
C THR A 185 -11.13 10.37 9.39
N ALA A 186 -10.44 9.25 9.57
CA ALA A 186 -9.31 8.86 8.75
C ALA A 186 -9.69 8.71 7.26
N PHE A 187 -8.94 9.35 6.39
CA PHE A 187 -9.20 9.31 4.94
C PHE A 187 -8.82 7.97 4.29
N TYR A 188 -8.07 7.12 4.99
CA TYR A 188 -7.87 5.71 4.67
C TYR A 188 -7.76 4.90 5.97
N GLN A 189 -7.97 3.60 5.86
CA GLN A 189 -7.81 2.66 6.96
C GLN A 189 -7.01 1.45 6.52
N VAL A 190 -5.98 1.08 7.27
CA VAL A 190 -5.26 -0.19 7.10
C VAL A 190 -6.03 -1.26 7.86
N LEU A 191 -6.70 -2.14 7.12
CA LEU A 191 -7.52 -3.22 7.70
C LEU A 191 -6.70 -4.46 8.05
N GLN A 192 -5.61 -4.70 7.31
CA GLN A 192 -4.65 -5.77 7.55
C GLN A 192 -3.28 -5.34 7.05
N ARG A 193 -2.23 -5.65 7.83
CA ARG A 193 -0.82 -5.43 7.48
C ARG A 193 0.01 -6.47 8.18
N ASP A 194 0.18 -7.62 7.56
CA ASP A 194 0.97 -8.74 8.08
C ASP A 194 1.63 -9.53 6.93
N SER A 195 2.20 -10.68 7.22
CA SER A 195 2.84 -11.55 6.22
C SER A 195 1.85 -12.25 5.27
N VAL A 196 0.55 -12.21 5.56
CA VAL A 196 -0.49 -12.85 4.76
C VAL A 196 -1.10 -11.88 3.77
N ALA A 197 -1.40 -10.65 4.22
CA ALA A 197 -2.01 -9.66 3.36
C ALA A 197 -1.76 -8.21 3.81
N HIS A 198 -1.79 -7.30 2.83
CA HIS A 198 -1.95 -5.87 3.04
C HIS A 198 -3.29 -5.44 2.46
N ILE A 199 -4.15 -4.85 3.28
CA ILE A 199 -5.51 -4.46 2.89
C ILE A 199 -5.78 -3.04 3.37
N VAL A 200 -6.14 -2.18 2.42
CA VAL A 200 -6.39 -0.75 2.67
C VAL A 200 -7.75 -0.35 2.11
N TRP A 201 -8.54 0.29 2.93
CA TRP A 201 -9.76 1.00 2.53
C TRP A 201 -9.45 2.48 2.33
N ASP A 202 -9.90 3.04 1.22
CA ASP A 202 -9.85 4.47 0.91
C ASP A 202 -11.26 5.05 0.91
N GLU A 203 -11.48 6.06 1.76
CA GLU A 203 -12.81 6.59 2.03
C GLU A 203 -13.35 7.41 0.86
N ASP A 204 -12.52 8.25 0.24
CA ASP A 204 -12.96 9.14 -0.83
C ASP A 204 -13.28 8.38 -2.13
N SER A 205 -12.43 7.45 -2.53
CA SER A 205 -12.66 6.65 -3.74
C SER A 205 -13.61 5.48 -3.48
N ARG A 206 -13.96 5.19 -2.22
CA ARG A 206 -14.77 4.05 -1.78
C ARG A 206 -14.23 2.72 -2.34
N SER A 207 -12.92 2.58 -2.26
CA SER A 207 -12.19 1.46 -2.84
C SER A 207 -11.44 0.69 -1.78
N LEU A 208 -11.50 -0.63 -1.88
CA LEU A 208 -10.69 -1.55 -1.08
C LEU A 208 -9.57 -2.10 -1.96
N GLY A 209 -8.33 -1.80 -1.61
CA GLY A 209 -7.14 -2.40 -2.20
C GLY A 209 -6.66 -3.57 -1.36
N CYS A 210 -6.39 -4.71 -2.00
CA CYS A 210 -5.92 -5.93 -1.36
C CYS A 210 -4.69 -6.46 -2.08
N VAL A 211 -3.65 -6.73 -1.31
CA VAL A 211 -2.49 -7.51 -1.73
C VAL A 211 -2.47 -8.76 -0.87
N PHE A 212 -2.71 -9.90 -1.47
CA PHE A 212 -2.56 -11.19 -0.81
C PHE A 212 -1.16 -11.71 -1.11
N LEU A 213 -0.35 -11.80 -0.06
CA LEU A 213 1.03 -12.27 -0.12
C LEU A 213 1.11 -13.79 -0.02
N GLU A 214 0.06 -14.38 0.60
CA GLU A 214 -0.12 -15.82 0.75
C GLU A 214 -1.55 -16.22 0.38
N PRO A 215 -1.80 -17.50 0.04
CA PRO A 215 -3.16 -18.00 -0.14
C PRO A 215 -3.99 -17.85 1.13
N VAL A 216 -5.25 -17.46 0.97
CA VAL A 216 -6.21 -17.37 2.08
C VAL A 216 -7.31 -18.39 1.85
N PRO A 217 -7.40 -19.45 2.66
CA PRO A 217 -8.43 -20.49 2.51
C PRO A 217 -9.82 -19.95 2.89
N ILE A 218 -10.86 -20.56 2.32
CA ILE A 218 -12.25 -20.28 2.75
C ILE A 218 -12.40 -20.64 4.22
N PRO A 219 -12.86 -19.71 5.07
CA PRO A 219 -13.03 -20.01 6.49
C PRO A 219 -14.04 -21.14 6.70
N PRO A 220 -13.78 -22.08 7.65
CA PRO A 220 -14.70 -23.18 7.92
C PRO A 220 -16.05 -22.65 8.44
N ARG A 221 -17.15 -23.30 8.02
CA ARG A 221 -18.56 -22.90 8.24
C ARG A 221 -19.00 -22.62 9.68
N LYS A 222 -18.21 -22.95 10.69
CA LYS A 222 -18.59 -22.86 12.13
C LYS A 222 -17.87 -21.73 12.89
N THR A 223 -17.07 -20.93 12.25
CA THR A 223 -16.56 -19.74 12.94
C THR A 223 -17.64 -18.67 12.77
N GLU A 224 -18.53 -18.53 13.76
CA GLU A 224 -19.14 -17.22 13.99
C GLU A 224 -18.00 -16.22 13.94
N ILE A 225 -18.04 -15.33 12.96
CA ILE A 225 -17.09 -14.22 12.88
C ILE A 225 -17.46 -13.32 14.07
N THR A 226 -17.03 -13.71 15.27
CA THR A 226 -17.16 -12.94 16.50
C THR A 226 -16.15 -11.79 16.56
N GLY A 227 -15.42 -11.55 15.48
CA GLY A 227 -14.70 -10.32 15.24
C GLY A 227 -15.60 -9.37 14.44
N ARG A 228 -15.74 -8.15 14.91
CA ARG A 228 -16.54 -7.06 14.35
C ARG A 228 -16.58 -7.10 12.82
N VAL A 229 -17.59 -7.73 12.24
CA VAL A 229 -17.87 -7.78 10.81
C VAL A 229 -18.28 -6.38 10.39
N ARG A 230 -17.39 -5.64 9.71
CA ARG A 230 -17.71 -4.33 9.16
C ARG A 230 -18.56 -4.51 7.91
N ARG A 231 -19.75 -3.90 7.85
CA ARG A 231 -20.58 -3.92 6.64
C ARG A 231 -19.91 -3.11 5.54
N TRP A 232 -19.43 -3.77 4.51
CA TRP A 232 -18.86 -3.13 3.33
C TRP A 232 -19.87 -2.29 2.52
N TRP A 233 -21.18 -2.51 2.76
CA TRP A 233 -22.26 -1.79 2.09
C TRP A 233 -22.78 -0.65 2.98
N PRO A 234 -23.03 0.57 2.41
CA PRO A 234 -23.55 1.67 3.21
C PRO A 234 -24.88 1.27 3.88
N PRO A 235 -25.11 1.64 5.15
CA PRO A 235 -26.39 1.47 5.81
C PRO A 235 -27.46 2.21 4.99
N LYS A 236 -28.69 1.72 5.04
CA LYS A 236 -29.85 2.49 4.54
C LYS A 236 -29.86 3.82 5.28
N ALA A 237 -30.23 4.92 4.59
CA ALA A 237 -30.24 6.31 5.09
C ALA A 237 -31.00 6.55 6.40
N THR A 238 -31.57 5.53 7.02
CA THR A 238 -32.31 5.54 8.28
C THR A 238 -31.54 4.96 9.48
N ASP A 239 -30.35 4.38 9.26
CA ASP A 239 -29.58 3.82 10.36
C ASP A 239 -28.57 4.86 10.87
N SER A 240 -28.66 5.13 12.18
CA SER A 240 -27.82 6.04 12.95
C SER A 240 -26.32 5.88 12.63
N PRO A 241 -25.49 6.95 12.67
CA PRO A 241 -24.10 6.94 12.24
C PRO A 241 -23.15 6.27 13.24
N LEU A 242 -23.53 5.15 13.82
CA LEU A 242 -22.65 4.32 14.62
C LEU A 242 -21.98 3.30 13.70
N VAL A 243 -20.83 3.68 13.22
CA VAL A 243 -19.73 2.93 12.63
C VAL A 243 -19.94 1.43 12.64
N SER A 244 -20.48 0.92 11.56
CA SER A 244 -20.45 -0.51 11.31
C SER A 244 -19.17 -0.86 10.55
N PRO A 245 -18.35 -1.73 11.08
CA PRO A 245 -17.09 -2.12 10.46
C PRO A 245 -17.29 -2.73 9.07
N LEU A 246 -16.46 -2.33 8.12
CA LEU A 246 -16.39 -2.85 6.76
C LEU A 246 -16.18 -4.38 6.77
N THR A 247 -17.13 -5.13 6.25
CA THR A 247 -16.86 -6.53 5.95
C THR A 247 -15.99 -6.56 4.71
N GLN A 248 -14.78 -7.09 4.83
CA GLN A 248 -13.95 -7.36 3.67
C GLN A 248 -14.71 -8.28 2.71
N PRO A 249 -15.00 -7.84 1.48
CA PRO A 249 -15.79 -8.65 0.56
C PRO A 249 -15.02 -9.86 0.02
N ILE A 250 -13.70 -9.79 -0.06
CA ILE A 250 -12.85 -10.89 -0.51
C ILE A 250 -12.47 -11.72 0.71
N ILE A 251 -13.00 -12.93 0.80
CA ILE A 251 -12.84 -13.80 1.96
C ILE A 251 -11.85 -14.94 1.75
N ALA A 252 -11.49 -15.24 0.49
CA ALA A 252 -10.48 -16.26 0.19
C ALA A 252 -9.82 -16.00 -1.17
N VAL A 253 -8.58 -16.46 -1.30
CA VAL A 253 -7.83 -16.49 -2.56
C VAL A 253 -7.00 -17.77 -2.64
N GLU A 254 -6.98 -18.41 -3.80
CA GLU A 254 -6.23 -19.68 -3.97
C GLU A 254 -4.73 -19.50 -4.02
N ARG A 255 -4.27 -18.30 -4.39
CA ARG A 255 -2.84 -17.98 -4.49
C ARG A 255 -2.58 -16.48 -4.27
N PRO A 256 -1.32 -16.08 -4.03
CA PRO A 256 -0.95 -14.67 -3.95
C PRO A 256 -1.45 -13.87 -5.15
N CYS A 257 -2.06 -12.71 -4.89
CA CYS A 257 -2.62 -11.89 -5.96
C CYS A 257 -2.88 -10.45 -5.50
N LEU A 258 -3.20 -9.59 -6.47
CA LEU A 258 -3.68 -8.24 -6.26
C LEU A 258 -5.17 -8.19 -6.59
N ALA A 259 -5.94 -7.51 -5.77
CA ALA A 259 -7.33 -7.24 -6.04
C ALA A 259 -7.71 -5.83 -5.60
N MET A 260 -8.52 -5.14 -6.37
CA MET A 260 -9.13 -3.88 -5.98
C MET A 260 -10.61 -3.93 -6.29
N ILE A 261 -11.43 -3.57 -5.30
CA ILE A 261 -12.87 -3.55 -5.46
C ILE A 261 -13.40 -2.18 -5.04
N GLN A 262 -14.19 -1.57 -5.93
CA GLN A 262 -14.80 -0.26 -5.71
C GLN A 262 -16.32 -0.39 -5.69
N GLN A 263 -16.95 0.26 -4.72
CA GLN A 263 -18.39 0.35 -4.67
C GLN A 263 -18.94 1.19 -5.84
N GLY A 264 -19.92 0.66 -6.52
CA GLY A 264 -20.67 1.35 -7.58
C GLY A 264 -22.11 1.66 -7.15
N PRO A 265 -22.87 2.37 -7.99
CA PRO A 265 -24.28 2.65 -7.76
C PRO A 265 -25.13 1.38 -7.85
N GLY A 266 -26.29 1.37 -7.16
CA GLY A 266 -27.32 0.35 -7.34
C GLY A 266 -26.87 -1.08 -7.00
N HIS A 267 -26.15 -1.26 -5.89
CA HIS A 267 -25.63 -2.56 -5.45
C HIS A 267 -24.67 -3.23 -6.45
N SER A 268 -23.92 -2.41 -7.21
CA SER A 268 -22.85 -2.88 -8.06
C SER A 268 -21.48 -2.68 -7.44
N ALA A 269 -20.50 -3.41 -7.95
CA ALA A 269 -19.09 -3.23 -7.63
C ALA A 269 -18.24 -3.41 -8.88
N ILE A 270 -17.10 -2.73 -8.95
CA ILE A 270 -16.10 -2.97 -9.98
C ILE A 270 -14.94 -3.68 -9.30
N LEU A 271 -14.60 -4.86 -9.80
CA LEU A 271 -13.51 -5.70 -9.29
C LEU A 271 -12.42 -5.78 -10.35
N SER A 272 -11.19 -5.50 -9.93
CA SER A 272 -9.98 -5.70 -10.73
C SER A 272 -9.09 -6.71 -10.03
N ILE A 273 -8.54 -7.66 -10.77
CA ILE A 273 -7.66 -8.73 -10.27
C ILE A 273 -6.42 -8.78 -11.16
N ALA A 274 -5.25 -9.00 -10.55
CA ALA A 274 -4.00 -9.25 -11.26
C ALA A 274 -3.14 -10.26 -10.49
N ASP A 275 -2.38 -11.04 -11.25
CA ASP A 275 -1.32 -11.88 -10.72
C ASP A 275 0.00 -11.13 -10.91
N PRO A 276 0.71 -10.74 -9.84
CA PRO A 276 1.99 -10.06 -9.96
C PRO A 276 3.12 -10.98 -10.39
N ASP A 277 2.96 -12.30 -10.25
CA ASP A 277 3.88 -13.28 -10.77
C ASP A 277 3.56 -13.59 -12.25
N LEU A 278 4.48 -13.29 -13.13
CA LEU A 278 4.31 -13.47 -14.57
C LEU A 278 4.21 -14.93 -15.02
N ASN A 279 4.37 -15.91 -14.10
CA ASN A 279 4.35 -17.35 -14.40
C ASN A 279 5.26 -17.69 -15.58
N MET A 280 6.53 -17.31 -15.49
CA MET A 280 7.52 -17.47 -16.56
C MET A 280 7.97 -18.92 -16.69
N ILE A 281 7.75 -19.53 -17.88
CA ILE A 281 8.27 -20.84 -18.26
C ILE A 281 9.08 -20.64 -19.55
N ASP A 282 10.32 -21.06 -19.56
CA ASP A 282 11.25 -20.93 -20.70
C ASP A 282 11.34 -19.49 -21.26
N GLY A 283 11.29 -18.51 -20.38
CA GLY A 283 11.36 -17.09 -20.73
C GLY A 283 10.07 -16.47 -21.27
N LEU A 284 8.96 -17.23 -21.29
CA LEU A 284 7.66 -16.78 -21.74
C LEU A 284 6.63 -16.81 -20.59
N SER A 285 5.85 -15.76 -20.46
CA SER A 285 4.72 -15.73 -19.52
C SER A 285 3.65 -16.72 -19.98
N GLN A 286 3.19 -17.58 -19.08
CA GLN A 286 2.12 -18.54 -19.32
C GLN A 286 0.83 -18.12 -18.66
N PRO A 287 -0.33 -18.31 -19.31
CA PRO A 287 -1.63 -18.06 -18.68
C PRO A 287 -1.81 -18.91 -17.42
N ARG A 288 -2.45 -18.35 -16.40
CA ARG A 288 -2.72 -19.04 -15.15
C ARG A 288 -4.08 -18.65 -14.60
N GLU A 289 -4.87 -19.63 -14.17
CA GLU A 289 -6.13 -19.38 -13.49
C GLU A 289 -5.88 -18.96 -12.04
N LEU A 290 -6.69 -18.00 -11.60
CA LEU A 290 -6.71 -17.46 -10.25
C LEU A 290 -8.15 -17.35 -9.78
N THR A 291 -8.49 -17.94 -8.63
CA THR A 291 -9.81 -17.85 -8.03
C THR A 291 -9.79 -16.95 -6.80
N VAL A 292 -10.69 -15.98 -6.80
CA VAL A 292 -11.01 -15.10 -5.66
C VAL A 292 -12.44 -15.39 -5.21
N THR A 293 -12.66 -15.56 -3.91
CA THR A 293 -13.99 -15.80 -3.35
C THR A 293 -14.52 -14.55 -2.65
N LEU A 294 -15.71 -14.12 -3.05
CA LEU A 294 -16.41 -13.00 -2.45
C LEU A 294 -17.50 -13.48 -1.48
N ALA A 295 -17.68 -12.74 -0.40
CA ALA A 295 -18.86 -12.89 0.47
C ALA A 295 -20.13 -12.40 -0.25
N GLY A 296 -21.20 -13.17 -0.14
CA GLY A 296 -22.48 -12.88 -0.77
C GLY A 296 -22.60 -13.39 -2.20
N GLU A 297 -23.78 -13.26 -2.76
CA GLU A 297 -24.13 -13.70 -4.10
C GLU A 297 -23.94 -12.56 -5.10
N TRP A 298 -23.08 -12.77 -6.08
CA TRP A 298 -22.75 -11.80 -7.11
C TRP A 298 -22.88 -12.41 -8.49
N THR A 299 -23.32 -11.59 -9.44
CA THR A 299 -23.41 -11.94 -10.86
C THR A 299 -22.56 -10.99 -11.68
N SER A 300 -22.04 -11.46 -12.82
CA SER A 300 -21.34 -10.58 -13.75
C SER A 300 -22.34 -9.72 -14.51
N ALA A 301 -22.12 -8.41 -14.54
CA ALA A 301 -22.92 -7.48 -15.34
C ALA A 301 -22.47 -7.45 -16.80
N SER A 302 -21.26 -7.90 -17.11
CA SER A 302 -20.71 -7.94 -18.47
C SER A 302 -19.91 -9.24 -18.65
N PRO A 303 -20.35 -10.15 -19.51
CA PRO A 303 -19.60 -11.36 -19.80
C PRO A 303 -18.20 -11.04 -20.31
N ASN A 304 -17.20 -11.72 -19.77
CA ASN A 304 -15.81 -11.63 -20.22
C ASN A 304 -15.29 -13.07 -20.38
N PRO A 305 -14.79 -13.47 -21.58
CA PRO A 305 -14.33 -14.83 -21.82
C PRO A 305 -13.18 -15.27 -20.92
N SER A 306 -12.44 -14.32 -20.35
CA SER A 306 -11.35 -14.60 -19.40
C SER A 306 -11.84 -14.73 -17.95
N THR A 307 -13.17 -14.73 -17.71
CA THR A 307 -13.73 -14.77 -16.35
C THR A 307 -14.86 -15.77 -16.23
N ARG A 308 -14.92 -16.46 -15.11
CA ARG A 308 -16.05 -17.30 -14.68
C ARG A 308 -16.53 -16.82 -13.33
N VAL A 309 -17.83 -16.57 -13.21
CA VAL A 309 -18.49 -16.16 -11.95
C VAL A 309 -19.47 -17.26 -11.58
N ARG A 310 -19.29 -17.90 -10.43
CA ARG A 310 -20.13 -18.97 -9.93
C ARG A 310 -20.54 -18.71 -8.49
N VAL A 311 -21.83 -18.65 -8.22
CA VAL A 311 -22.38 -18.66 -6.86
C VAL A 311 -22.29 -20.08 -6.32
N ASP A 312 -21.93 -20.24 -5.05
CA ASP A 312 -21.90 -21.53 -4.37
C ASP A 312 -23.32 -21.94 -3.99
N ASP A 313 -23.71 -23.18 -4.34
CA ASP A 313 -25.07 -23.69 -4.07
C ASP A 313 -25.35 -23.90 -2.59
N ASN A 314 -24.33 -23.97 -1.76
CA ASN A 314 -24.40 -24.34 -0.35
C ASN A 314 -23.98 -23.23 0.62
N ALA A 315 -23.49 -22.11 0.14
CA ALA A 315 -23.01 -20.99 0.95
C ALA A 315 -23.25 -19.65 0.21
N PRO A 316 -23.54 -18.56 0.93
CA PRO A 316 -23.72 -17.25 0.31
C PRO A 316 -22.36 -16.65 -0.07
N VAL A 317 -21.66 -17.30 -0.98
CA VAL A 317 -20.36 -16.87 -1.51
C VAL A 317 -20.33 -17.00 -3.03
N THR A 318 -19.49 -16.22 -3.65
CA THR A 318 -19.29 -16.24 -5.10
C THR A 318 -17.82 -16.47 -5.43
N HIS A 319 -17.54 -17.49 -6.22
CA HIS A 319 -16.22 -17.79 -6.76
C HIS A 319 -16.03 -17.07 -8.10
N ILE A 320 -14.96 -16.28 -8.19
CA ILE A 320 -14.59 -15.55 -9.40
C ILE A 320 -13.25 -16.08 -9.87
N THR A 321 -13.24 -16.83 -10.95
CA THR A 321 -12.03 -17.33 -11.58
C THR A 321 -11.69 -16.47 -12.78
N VAL A 322 -10.44 -15.99 -12.83
CA VAL A 322 -9.89 -15.19 -13.93
C VAL A 322 -8.66 -15.87 -14.52
N VAL A 323 -8.43 -15.66 -15.81
CA VAL A 323 -7.18 -16.07 -16.48
C VAL A 323 -6.22 -14.90 -16.48
N CYS A 324 -5.19 -14.97 -15.66
CA CYS A 324 -4.11 -14.00 -15.59
C CYS A 324 -3.01 -14.34 -16.58
N HIS A 325 -2.53 -13.35 -17.32
CA HIS A 325 -1.45 -13.51 -18.30
C HIS A 325 -0.68 -12.20 -18.48
N GLN A 326 0.65 -12.28 -18.51
CA GLN A 326 1.54 -11.14 -18.74
C GLN A 326 1.35 -9.97 -17.77
N GLY A 327 0.97 -10.23 -16.53
CA GLY A 327 0.71 -9.20 -15.52
C GLY A 327 -0.47 -8.26 -15.83
N ARG A 328 -1.33 -8.64 -16.79
CA ARG A 328 -2.49 -7.83 -17.15
C ARG A 328 -3.55 -7.88 -16.06
N THR A 329 -4.18 -6.75 -15.80
CA THR A 329 -5.36 -6.66 -14.94
C THR A 329 -6.60 -7.16 -15.67
N VAL A 330 -7.36 -8.02 -15.01
CA VAL A 330 -8.71 -8.40 -15.43
C VAL A 330 -9.71 -7.59 -14.62
N GLU A 331 -10.51 -6.76 -15.29
CA GLU A 331 -11.52 -5.91 -14.66
C GLU A 331 -12.92 -6.34 -15.05
N MET A 332 -13.86 -6.34 -14.10
CA MET A 332 -15.25 -6.70 -14.30
C MET A 332 -16.19 -5.88 -13.43
N THR A 333 -17.43 -5.74 -13.91
CA THR A 333 -18.52 -5.18 -13.11
C THR A 333 -19.39 -6.30 -12.56
N LEU A 334 -19.62 -6.25 -11.26
CA LEU A 334 -20.45 -7.20 -10.51
C LEU A 334 -21.74 -6.52 -10.06
N ARG A 335 -22.82 -7.30 -9.96
CA ARG A 335 -24.08 -6.90 -9.35
C ARG A 335 -24.42 -7.91 -8.25
N LYS A 336 -24.83 -7.41 -7.09
CA LYS A 336 -25.31 -8.26 -6.02
C LYS A 336 -26.63 -8.88 -6.45
N ALA A 337 -26.77 -10.21 -6.29
CA ALA A 337 -28.05 -10.88 -6.49
C ALA A 337 -29.07 -10.32 -5.48
N ARG A 338 -30.33 -10.21 -5.92
CA ARG A 338 -31.41 -9.64 -5.11
C ARG A 338 -31.90 -10.63 -4.07
#